data_337da4fba431335fe5867a9c94186f43
#
_entry.id   337da4fba431335fe5867a9c94186f43
#
_cell.length_a   1.000
_cell.length_b   1.000
_cell.length_c   1.000
_cell.angle_alpha   90.00
_cell.angle_beta   90.00
_cell.angle_gamma   90.00
#
_symmetry.space_group_name_H-M   'P 1'
#
loop_
_entity.id
_entity.type
_entity.pdbx_description
1 polymer ?
#
loop_
_entity_poly.entity_id
_entity_poly.type
_entity_poly.pdbx_seq_one_letter_code
_entity_poly.pdbx_strand_id
1 'polypeptide(L)'
;MLNVGDYVGQINKDSSGVWKLYKDKINKITTTKKYGRRYFTKTVFYPLDADDVDNNTKDMEESIGKGYIIVREVFRLNDKTEPYAERWIKWANENPDKATGLI
;
A
#
# COMPACT_ATOMS: atom_id res chain seq x y z
N MET A 1 -2.24 9.87 -11.22
CA MET A 1 -1.45 8.82 -11.88
C MET A 1 -0.04 8.83 -11.33
N LEU A 2 0.51 7.66 -11.04
CA LEU A 2 1.87 7.53 -10.49
C LEU A 2 2.94 7.71 -11.57
N ASN A 3 4.05 8.28 -11.16
CA ASN A 3 5.23 8.49 -12.02
C ASN A 3 6.45 7.81 -11.41
N VAL A 4 7.49 7.65 -12.23
CA VAL A 4 8.81 7.23 -11.73
C VAL A 4 9.26 8.21 -10.65
N GLY A 5 9.70 7.68 -9.53
CA GLY A 5 10.09 8.49 -8.36
C GLY A 5 9.01 8.57 -7.28
N ASP A 6 7.76 8.26 -7.60
CA ASP A 6 6.70 8.18 -6.60
C ASP A 6 6.85 6.94 -5.73
N TYR A 7 6.29 6.98 -4.53
CA TYR A 7 6.37 5.89 -3.57
C TYR A 7 5.07 5.15 -3.45
N VAL A 8 5.20 3.83 -3.29
CA VAL A 8 4.11 2.94 -2.92
C VAL A 8 4.40 2.35 -1.55
N GLY A 9 3.36 1.87 -0.89
CA GLY A 9 3.48 1.27 0.41
C GLY A 9 2.68 -0.01 0.52
N GLN A 10 3.05 -0.82 1.49
CA GLN A 10 2.32 -2.03 1.84
C GLN A 10 2.39 -2.22 3.35
N ILE A 11 1.25 -2.50 3.96
CA ILE A 11 1.16 -2.78 5.40
C ILE A 11 1.29 -4.29 5.59
N ASN A 12 2.25 -4.71 6.39
CA ASN A 12 2.45 -6.13 6.66
C ASN A 12 3.14 -6.33 8.00
N LYS A 13 3.12 -7.56 8.51
CA LYS A 13 3.85 -7.93 9.71
C LYS A 13 5.27 -8.33 9.37
N ASP A 14 6.22 -7.99 10.22
CA ASP A 14 7.57 -8.53 10.13
C ASP A 14 7.65 -9.91 10.78
N SER A 15 8.86 -10.50 10.80
CA SER A 15 9.09 -11.83 11.36
C SER A 15 8.82 -11.92 12.87
N SER A 16 8.82 -10.80 13.57
CA SER A 16 8.51 -10.75 15.01
C SER A 16 7.03 -10.47 15.30
N GLY A 17 6.21 -10.35 14.26
CA GLY A 17 4.77 -10.11 14.40
C GLY A 17 4.38 -8.65 14.57
N VAL A 18 5.29 -7.74 14.34
CA VAL A 18 5.05 -6.30 14.44
C VAL A 18 4.57 -5.76 13.09
N TRP A 19 3.48 -5.01 13.10
CA TRP A 19 2.98 -4.35 11.90
C TRP A 19 3.90 -3.21 11.49
N LYS A 20 4.20 -3.13 10.20
CA LYS A 20 5.06 -2.09 9.63
C LYS A 20 4.54 -1.62 8.28
N LEU A 21 4.88 -0.38 7.94
CA LEU A 21 4.66 0.18 6.61
C LEU A 21 5.95 0.02 5.80
N TYR A 22 5.87 -0.82 4.78
CA TYR A 22 6.97 -1.02 3.84
C TYR A 22 6.81 -0.05 2.70
N LYS A 23 7.85 0.73 2.43
CA LYS A 23 7.84 1.78 1.41
C LYS A 23 8.78 1.39 0.28
N ASP A 24 8.36 1.61 -0.94
CA ASP A 24 9.18 1.32 -2.11
C ASP A 24 8.97 2.40 -3.18
N LYS A 25 10.01 2.63 -3.96
CA LYS A 25 10.02 3.66 -4.99
C LYS A 25 9.81 3.05 -6.36
N ILE A 26 8.94 3.66 -7.15
CA ILE A 26 8.74 3.25 -8.54
C ILE A 26 9.97 3.69 -9.34
N ASN A 27 10.65 2.74 -9.96
CA ASN A 27 11.85 3.01 -10.75
C ASN A 27 11.62 2.84 -12.26
N LYS A 28 10.53 2.22 -12.67
CA LYS A 28 10.22 2.01 -14.08
C LYS A 28 8.71 1.84 -14.26
N ILE A 29 8.19 2.33 -15.37
CA ILE A 29 6.79 2.15 -15.76
C ILE A 29 6.76 1.65 -17.20
N THR A 30 5.97 0.61 -17.46
CA THR A 30 5.74 0.08 -18.79
C THR A 30 4.26 0.12 -19.13
N THR A 31 3.97 0.26 -20.43
CA THR A 31 2.61 0.18 -20.94
C THR A 31 2.62 -0.70 -22.17
N THR A 32 1.86 -1.80 -22.13
CA THR A 32 1.76 -2.74 -23.24
C THR A 32 0.29 -3.05 -23.53
N LYS A 33 0.01 -3.51 -24.74
CA LYS A 33 -1.34 -3.94 -25.11
C LYS A 33 -1.81 -5.14 -24.28
N LYS A 34 -0.88 -6.05 -23.99
CA LYS A 34 -1.20 -7.30 -23.29
C LYS A 34 -1.48 -7.08 -21.80
N TYR A 35 -0.68 -6.25 -21.15
CA TYR A 35 -0.71 -6.12 -19.69
C TYR A 35 -1.12 -4.74 -19.20
N GLY A 36 -1.34 -3.77 -20.10
CA GLY A 36 -1.64 -2.39 -19.70
C GLY A 36 -0.44 -1.71 -19.03
N ARG A 37 -0.74 -0.80 -18.15
CA ARG A 37 0.26 -0.03 -17.41
C ARG A 37 0.70 -0.81 -16.17
N ARG A 38 2.00 -0.94 -15.97
CA ARG A 38 2.58 -1.63 -14.81
C ARG A 38 3.71 -0.84 -14.19
N TYR A 39 3.82 -0.94 -12.87
CA TYR A 39 4.86 -0.28 -12.07
C TYR A 39 5.91 -1.30 -11.63
N PHE A 40 7.17 -0.91 -11.72
CA PHE A 40 8.31 -1.69 -11.23
C PHE A 40 8.97 -0.96 -10.10
N THR A 41 9.25 -1.67 -9.02
CA THR A 41 9.89 -1.13 -7.83
C THR A 41 11.18 -1.89 -7.53
N LYS A 42 11.98 -1.36 -6.63
CA LYS A 42 13.29 -1.93 -6.32
C LYS A 42 13.21 -3.29 -5.60
N THR A 43 12.29 -3.41 -4.65
CA THR A 43 12.24 -4.60 -3.76
C THR A 43 11.19 -5.62 -4.16
N VAL A 44 10.20 -5.22 -4.94
CA VAL A 44 9.18 -6.15 -5.43
C VAL A 44 9.66 -6.74 -6.77
N PHE A 45 9.78 -8.06 -6.82
CA PHE A 45 10.35 -8.75 -7.98
C PHE A 45 9.39 -8.90 -9.16
N TYR A 46 8.11 -8.68 -8.96
CA TYR A 46 7.10 -8.77 -10.01
C TYR A 46 6.52 -7.40 -10.29
N PRO A 47 6.05 -7.16 -11.53
CA PRO A 47 5.43 -5.88 -11.84
C PRO A 47 4.08 -5.73 -11.12
N LEU A 48 3.79 -4.49 -10.71
CA LEU A 48 2.54 -4.14 -10.07
C LEU A 48 1.57 -3.63 -11.14
N ASP A 49 0.35 -4.16 -11.15
CA ASP A 49 -0.70 -3.66 -12.04
C ASP A 49 -1.13 -2.26 -11.58
N ALA A 50 -1.10 -1.29 -12.50
CA ALA A 50 -1.40 0.10 -12.17
C ALA A 50 -2.84 0.28 -11.70
N ASP A 51 -3.79 -0.43 -12.31
CA ASP A 51 -5.19 -0.32 -11.92
C ASP A 51 -5.41 -0.86 -10.51
N ASP A 52 -4.74 -1.94 -10.14
CA ASP A 52 -4.82 -2.48 -8.79
C ASP A 52 -4.28 -1.49 -7.76
N VAL A 53 -3.12 -0.89 -8.03
CA VAL A 53 -2.53 0.10 -7.12
C VAL A 53 -3.43 1.33 -6.99
N ASP A 54 -3.97 1.82 -8.10
CA ASP A 54 -4.84 2.99 -8.10
C ASP A 54 -6.16 2.71 -7.37
N ASN A 55 -6.75 1.53 -7.59
CA ASN A 55 -7.97 1.13 -6.90
C ASN A 55 -7.75 0.93 -5.40
N ASN A 56 -6.65 0.32 -5.01
CA ASN A 56 -6.30 0.15 -3.60
C ASN A 56 -6.11 1.49 -2.91
N THR A 57 -5.48 2.44 -3.59
CA THR A 57 -5.27 3.80 -3.08
C THR A 57 -6.60 4.51 -2.87
N LYS A 58 -7.50 4.41 -3.84
CA LYS A 58 -8.84 4.99 -3.76
C LYS A 58 -9.62 4.41 -2.59
N ASP A 59 -9.61 3.08 -2.45
CA ASP A 59 -10.31 2.39 -1.38
C ASP A 59 -9.78 2.84 -0.01
N MET A 60 -8.46 2.98 0.11
CA MET A 60 -7.85 3.45 1.35
C MET A 60 -8.27 4.89 1.65
N GLU A 61 -8.24 5.79 0.66
CA GLU A 61 -8.64 7.19 0.86
C GLU A 61 -10.11 7.30 1.25
N GLU A 62 -10.98 6.46 0.68
CA GLU A 62 -12.40 6.42 1.03
C GLU A 62 -12.65 5.87 2.44
N SER A 63 -11.70 5.09 2.98
CA SER A 63 -11.79 4.52 4.33
C SER A 63 -11.35 5.50 5.42
N ILE A 64 -10.68 6.58 5.07
CA ILE A 64 -10.22 7.58 6.04
C ILE A 64 -11.43 8.19 6.75
N GLY A 65 -11.39 8.14 8.09
CA GLY A 65 -12.50 8.62 8.92
C GLY A 65 -13.58 7.60 9.21
N LYS A 66 -13.52 6.42 8.60
CA LYS A 66 -14.49 5.33 8.84
C LYS A 66 -14.02 4.31 9.87
N GLY A 67 -12.80 4.47 10.39
CA GLY A 67 -12.26 3.66 11.47
C GLY A 67 -11.77 2.27 11.09
N TYR A 68 -11.64 1.95 9.80
CA TYR A 68 -11.12 0.66 9.37
C TYR A 68 -10.20 0.82 8.17
N ILE A 69 -9.34 -0.16 7.98
CA ILE A 69 -8.48 -0.25 6.80
C ILE A 69 -8.84 -1.52 6.03
N ILE A 70 -8.91 -1.41 4.74
CA ILE A 70 -9.36 -2.49 3.86
C ILE A 70 -8.29 -2.98 2.90
N VAL A 71 -7.12 -2.36 2.88
CA VAL A 71 -6.10 -2.61 1.88
C VAL A 71 -5.01 -3.51 2.41
N ARG A 72 -4.87 -4.71 1.82
CA ARG A 72 -3.75 -5.62 2.08
C ARG A 72 -2.64 -5.46 1.05
N GLU A 73 -2.99 -4.91 -0.09
CA GLU A 73 -2.14 -4.85 -1.26
C GLU A 73 -1.38 -3.52 -1.31
N VAL A 74 -0.57 -3.37 -2.35
CA VAL A 74 0.24 -2.18 -2.54
C VAL A 74 -0.64 -0.98 -2.90
N PHE A 75 -0.38 0.16 -2.30
CA PHE A 75 -1.10 1.42 -2.54
C PHE A 75 -0.11 2.57 -2.68
N ARG A 76 -0.56 3.68 -3.26
CA ARG A 76 0.25 4.89 -3.38
C ARG A 76 0.42 5.56 -2.01
N LEU A 77 1.65 5.95 -1.70
CA LEU A 77 1.92 6.81 -0.55
C LEU A 77 1.71 8.27 -0.94
N ASN A 78 0.84 8.96 -0.21
CA ASN A 78 0.56 10.37 -0.38
C ASN A 78 0.20 11.01 0.97
N ASP A 79 -0.16 12.28 0.96
CA ASP A 79 -0.46 13.04 2.19
C ASP A 79 -1.67 12.52 2.96
N LYS A 80 -2.49 11.69 2.33
CA LYS A 80 -3.67 11.08 2.96
C LYS A 80 -3.39 9.65 3.41
N THR A 81 -2.83 8.83 2.54
CA THR A 81 -2.65 7.40 2.79
C THR A 81 -1.53 7.11 3.78
N GLU A 82 -0.41 7.82 3.71
CA GLU A 82 0.72 7.55 4.60
C GLU A 82 0.38 7.82 6.07
N PRO A 83 -0.16 8.99 6.46
CA PRO A 83 -0.55 9.22 7.85
C PRO A 83 -1.64 8.26 8.33
N TYR A 84 -2.57 7.89 7.46
CA TYR A 84 -3.63 6.94 7.79
C TYR A 84 -3.05 5.56 8.08
N ALA A 85 -2.15 5.08 7.23
CA ALA A 85 -1.48 3.80 7.42
C ALA A 85 -0.67 3.77 8.72
N GLU A 86 0.05 4.84 9.01
CA GLU A 86 0.85 4.94 10.24
C GLU A 86 -0.02 4.92 11.50
N ARG A 87 -1.16 5.61 11.50
CA ARG A 87 -2.11 5.58 12.61
C ARG A 87 -2.69 4.18 12.80
N TRP A 88 -3.07 3.51 11.71
CA TRP A 88 -3.59 2.15 11.80
C TRP A 88 -2.54 1.19 12.36
N ILE A 89 -1.30 1.30 11.89
CA ILE A 89 -0.18 0.46 12.35
C ILE A 89 0.06 0.64 13.85
N LYS A 90 0.05 1.88 14.32
CA LYS A 90 0.20 2.17 15.74
C LYS A 90 -0.92 1.51 16.55
N TRP A 91 -2.16 1.68 16.10
CA TRP A 91 -3.30 1.07 16.76
C TRP A 91 -3.20 -0.46 16.74
N ALA A 92 -2.84 -1.05 15.62
CA ALA A 92 -2.74 -2.50 15.45
C ALA A 92 -1.67 -3.10 16.38
N ASN A 93 -0.53 -2.45 16.51
CA ASN A 93 0.54 -2.90 17.40
C ASN A 93 0.16 -2.76 18.88
N GLU A 94 -0.69 -1.79 19.23
CA GLU A 94 -1.21 -1.61 20.59
C GLU A 94 -2.39 -2.54 20.88
N ASN A 95 -3.04 -3.10 19.86
CA ASN A 95 -4.22 -3.95 19.99
C ASN A 95 -4.07 -5.24 19.16
N PRO A 96 -3.05 -6.07 19.44
CA PRO A 96 -2.75 -7.23 18.61
C PRO A 96 -3.89 -8.24 18.52
N ASP A 97 -4.71 -8.35 19.55
CA ASP A 97 -5.84 -9.28 19.57
C ASP A 97 -6.98 -8.85 18.66
N LYS A 98 -7.05 -7.55 18.33
CA LYS A 98 -8.11 -6.98 17.48
C LYS A 98 -7.64 -6.82 16.05
N ALA A 99 -6.35 -6.63 15.84
CA ALA A 99 -5.75 -6.42 14.51
C ALA A 99 -5.35 -7.76 13.90
N THR A 100 -6.32 -8.63 13.67
CA THR A 100 -6.05 -9.99 13.17
C THR A 100 -5.76 -10.04 11.67
N GLY A 101 -5.99 -8.94 10.97
CA GLY A 101 -5.73 -8.86 9.55
C GLY A 101 -6.27 -7.57 8.95
N LEU A 102 -5.99 -7.42 7.67
CA LEU A 102 -6.54 -6.38 6.81
C LEU A 102 -7.72 -6.96 6.04
N ILE A 103 -8.68 -6.17 5.80
CA ILE A 103 -9.85 -6.58 5.04
C ILE A 103 -9.68 -6.24 3.57
#